data_a690dbbc14692d893f7d8b8f489f711e
#
_entry.id   a690dbbc14692d893f7d8b8f489f711e
#
_cell.length_a   1.000
_cell.length_b   1.000
_cell.length_c   1.000
_cell.angle_alpha   90.00
_cell.angle_beta   90.00
_cell.angle_gamma   90.00
#
_symmetry.space_group_name_H-M   'P 1'
#
loop_
_entity.id
_entity.type
_entity.pdbx_description
1 polymer ?
#
loop_
_entity_poly.entity_id
_entity_poly.type
_entity_poly.pdbx_seq_one_letter_code
_entity_poly.pdbx_strand_id
1 'polypeptide(L)'
;MSTLVAPPEKKRITAEEFLALPDDGTDRWLLDGEVYPKDRRITVRNRHHSQIEATVAYLLKGWLDRQPRPRGKVHSGEAGFRLGADRDTLFGIDVAYASAELVAATDPELAYYDGPPVLAVEILSPSDKHEDIVAKVRSYLDAGVVVWEIDLDIQTVRVHQAGQLAVSFNASQELSADPYLPGFRVSVSQIFEE
;
A
#
# COMPACT_ATOMS: atom_id res chain seq x y z
N MET A 1 -39.46 -10.28 -24.60
CA MET A 1 -38.52 -10.99 -23.72
C MET A 1 -37.14 -10.42 -24.03
N SER A 2 -36.61 -9.56 -23.14
CA SER A 2 -35.29 -8.99 -23.33
C SER A 2 -34.28 -9.98 -22.76
N THR A 3 -33.46 -10.56 -23.62
CA THR A 3 -32.32 -11.41 -23.23
C THR A 3 -31.27 -10.52 -22.62
N LEU A 4 -31.12 -10.58 -21.30
CA LEU A 4 -29.96 -10.01 -20.59
C LEU A 4 -28.72 -10.76 -21.10
N VAL A 5 -27.96 -10.14 -21.97
CA VAL A 5 -26.62 -10.63 -22.34
C VAL A 5 -25.74 -10.36 -21.11
N ALA A 6 -25.20 -11.43 -20.52
CA ALA A 6 -24.23 -11.32 -19.45
C ALA A 6 -23.02 -10.48 -19.96
N PRO A 7 -22.48 -9.57 -19.15
CA PRO A 7 -21.27 -8.85 -19.53
C PRO A 7 -20.16 -9.87 -19.83
N PRO A 8 -19.27 -9.59 -20.80
CA PRO A 8 -18.18 -10.50 -21.13
C PRO A 8 -17.32 -10.74 -19.87
N GLU A 9 -17.04 -12.02 -19.58
CA GLU A 9 -16.08 -12.37 -18.53
C GLU A 9 -14.76 -11.67 -18.81
N LYS A 10 -14.33 -10.83 -17.88
CA LYS A 10 -13.00 -10.22 -17.94
C LYS A 10 -11.96 -11.33 -17.83
N LYS A 11 -11.00 -11.37 -18.75
CA LYS A 11 -9.89 -12.33 -18.71
C LYS A 11 -9.10 -12.08 -17.43
N ARG A 12 -9.00 -13.08 -16.56
CA ARG A 12 -8.13 -13.06 -15.39
C ARG A 12 -6.72 -13.45 -15.80
N ILE A 13 -5.72 -12.79 -15.23
CA ILE A 13 -4.30 -13.05 -15.47
C ILE A 13 -3.56 -13.25 -14.14
N THR A 14 -2.42 -13.93 -14.18
CA THR A 14 -1.55 -14.13 -13.02
C THR A 14 -0.68 -12.91 -12.74
N ALA A 15 -0.03 -12.86 -11.57
CA ALA A 15 0.93 -11.80 -11.23
C ALA A 15 2.11 -11.78 -12.23
N GLU A 16 2.58 -12.95 -12.67
CA GLU A 16 3.66 -13.09 -13.66
C GLU A 16 3.21 -12.57 -15.05
N GLU A 17 2.00 -12.93 -15.48
CA GLU A 17 1.43 -12.40 -16.75
C GLU A 17 1.23 -10.89 -16.67
N PHE A 18 0.82 -10.36 -15.49
CA PHE A 18 0.67 -8.92 -15.26
C PHE A 18 2.00 -8.17 -15.41
N LEU A 19 3.08 -8.70 -14.80
CA LEU A 19 4.42 -8.11 -14.89
C LEU A 19 5.02 -8.22 -16.31
N ALA A 20 4.58 -9.18 -17.10
CA ALA A 20 4.98 -9.34 -18.50
C ALA A 20 4.22 -8.43 -19.47
N LEU A 21 3.22 -7.67 -18.99
CA LEU A 21 2.52 -6.69 -19.83
C LEU A 21 3.50 -5.63 -20.36
N PRO A 22 3.33 -5.16 -21.61
CA PRO A 22 4.14 -4.09 -22.15
C PRO A 22 4.06 -2.83 -21.29
N ASP A 23 5.21 -2.19 -21.07
CA ASP A 23 5.25 -0.85 -20.49
C ASP A 23 4.81 0.17 -21.56
N ASP A 24 3.56 0.57 -21.49
CA ASP A 24 2.95 1.59 -22.35
C ASP A 24 2.77 2.93 -21.61
N GLY A 25 3.43 3.08 -20.43
CA GLY A 25 3.33 4.26 -19.59
C GLY A 25 2.03 4.36 -18.80
N THR A 26 1.22 3.29 -18.77
CA THR A 26 0.00 3.24 -17.96
C THR A 26 0.28 2.56 -16.63
N ASP A 27 0.17 3.29 -15.52
CA ASP A 27 0.20 2.70 -14.19
C ASP A 27 -0.98 1.74 -14.02
N ARG A 28 -0.70 0.54 -13.49
CA ARG A 28 -1.71 -0.51 -13.30
C ARG A 28 -1.50 -1.22 -11.97
N TRP A 29 -2.54 -1.86 -11.49
CA TRP A 29 -2.50 -2.81 -10.38
C TRP A 29 -3.36 -4.03 -10.70
N LEU A 30 -3.07 -5.14 -10.04
CA LEU A 30 -3.76 -6.41 -10.21
C LEU A 30 -4.55 -6.74 -8.96
N LEU A 31 -5.85 -7.01 -9.10
CA LEU A 31 -6.73 -7.45 -8.01
C LEU A 31 -7.53 -8.67 -8.46
N ASP A 32 -7.40 -9.77 -7.73
CA ASP A 32 -8.08 -11.04 -8.03
C ASP A 32 -7.96 -11.46 -9.52
N GLY A 33 -6.78 -11.24 -10.13
CA GLY A 33 -6.52 -11.53 -11.54
C GLY A 33 -7.07 -10.51 -12.54
N GLU A 34 -7.75 -9.46 -12.11
CA GLU A 34 -8.22 -8.38 -12.97
C GLU A 34 -7.25 -7.20 -12.95
N VAL A 35 -6.94 -6.68 -14.15
CA VAL A 35 -6.07 -5.50 -14.30
C VAL A 35 -6.89 -4.23 -14.19
N TYR A 36 -6.48 -3.36 -13.29
CA TYR A 36 -7.05 -2.04 -13.09
C TYR A 36 -6.06 -0.97 -13.52
N PRO A 37 -6.38 -0.11 -14.48
CA PRO A 37 -5.54 1.02 -14.82
C PRO A 37 -5.64 2.07 -13.70
N LYS A 38 -4.50 2.59 -13.24
CA LYS A 38 -4.48 3.87 -12.55
C LYS A 38 -4.75 4.96 -13.59
N ASP A 39 -5.82 5.69 -13.45
CA ASP A 39 -6.22 6.75 -14.40
C ASP A 39 -5.29 7.97 -14.25
N ARG A 40 -4.03 7.80 -14.65
CA ARG A 40 -3.03 8.87 -14.62
C ARG A 40 -2.62 9.24 -16.04
N ARG A 41 -3.06 10.40 -16.46
CA ARG A 41 -2.62 11.03 -17.73
C ARG A 41 -1.29 11.76 -17.61
N ILE A 42 -0.67 11.79 -16.42
CA ILE A 42 0.53 12.58 -16.14
C ILE A 42 1.49 11.72 -15.32
N THR A 43 2.73 11.60 -15.79
CA THR A 43 3.82 10.87 -15.12
C THR A 43 4.46 11.67 -13.97
N VAL A 44 4.10 12.94 -13.81
CA VAL A 44 4.62 13.79 -12.73
C VAL A 44 3.74 13.64 -11.48
N ARG A 45 4.31 13.08 -10.42
CA ARG A 45 3.62 12.98 -9.13
C ARG A 45 3.48 14.35 -8.47
N ASN A 46 2.41 14.54 -7.70
CA ASN A 46 2.23 15.73 -6.88
C ASN A 46 3.41 15.84 -5.89
N ARG A 47 4.05 17.03 -5.83
CA ARG A 47 5.20 17.29 -4.95
C ARG A 47 4.89 17.00 -3.48
N HIS A 48 3.67 17.31 -3.01
CA HIS A 48 3.26 17.05 -1.63
C HIS A 48 3.14 15.56 -1.35
N HIS A 49 2.58 14.78 -2.28
CA HIS A 49 2.56 13.32 -2.16
C HIS A 49 3.98 12.76 -2.01
N SER A 50 4.90 13.16 -2.88
CA SER A 50 6.30 12.68 -2.84
C SER A 50 7.02 13.11 -1.57
N GLN A 51 6.72 14.29 -1.03
CA GLN A 51 7.29 14.76 0.23
C GLN A 51 6.80 13.91 1.41
N ILE A 52 5.49 13.67 1.52
CA ILE A 52 4.92 12.84 2.59
C ILE A 52 5.43 11.41 2.49
N GLU A 53 5.53 10.85 1.29
CA GLU A 53 6.11 9.53 1.04
C GLU A 53 7.54 9.44 1.61
N ALA A 54 8.39 10.41 1.29
CA ALA A 54 9.77 10.47 1.79
C ALA A 54 9.81 10.64 3.33
N THR A 55 8.95 11.49 3.89
CA THR A 55 8.88 11.73 5.35
C THR A 55 8.45 10.47 6.09
N VAL A 56 7.39 9.80 5.65
CA VAL A 56 6.93 8.54 6.28
C VAL A 56 7.98 7.45 6.17
N ALA A 57 8.62 7.29 5.01
CA ALA A 57 9.71 6.33 4.83
C ALA A 57 10.89 6.63 5.77
N TYR A 58 11.26 7.91 5.93
CA TYR A 58 12.31 8.33 6.86
C TYR A 58 11.96 8.02 8.33
N LEU A 59 10.74 8.32 8.77
CA LEU A 59 10.27 8.06 10.14
C LEU A 59 10.27 6.55 10.44
N LEU A 60 9.74 5.74 9.52
CA LEU A 60 9.74 4.27 9.65
C LEU A 60 11.17 3.70 9.62
N LYS A 61 12.03 4.22 8.76
CA LYS A 61 13.44 3.81 8.70
C LYS A 61 14.19 4.16 9.99
N GLY A 62 13.95 5.36 10.55
CA GLY A 62 14.51 5.78 11.82
C GLY A 62 14.08 4.88 13.00
N TRP A 63 12.82 4.43 12.99
CA TRP A 63 12.35 3.42 13.94
C TRP A 63 13.05 2.07 13.72
N LEU A 64 13.09 1.58 12.47
CA LEU A 64 13.67 0.30 12.11
C LEU A 64 15.15 0.20 12.49
N ASP A 65 15.91 1.29 12.38
CA ASP A 65 17.33 1.31 12.71
C ASP A 65 17.60 1.11 14.21
N ARG A 66 16.61 1.30 15.06
CA ARG A 66 16.67 1.03 16.50
C ARG A 66 16.20 -0.38 16.88
N GLN A 67 15.61 -1.15 15.93
CA GLN A 67 15.14 -2.50 16.22
C GLN A 67 16.28 -3.52 16.26
N PRO A 68 16.14 -4.64 17.01
CA PRO A 68 17.11 -5.73 17.00
C PRO A 68 17.19 -6.39 15.61
N ARG A 69 18.31 -7.05 15.35
CA ARG A 69 18.48 -7.87 14.13
C ARG A 69 17.99 -9.30 14.37
N PRO A 70 17.48 -10.04 13.33
CA PRO A 70 17.32 -9.58 11.95
C PRO A 70 16.21 -8.55 11.81
N ARG A 71 16.36 -7.61 10.86
CA ARG A 71 15.43 -6.53 10.60
C ARG A 71 14.70 -6.74 9.29
N GLY A 72 13.47 -6.28 9.22
CA GLY A 72 12.76 -6.13 7.97
C GLY A 72 13.32 -4.99 7.10
N LYS A 73 12.52 -4.58 6.12
CA LYS A 73 12.85 -3.47 5.22
C LYS A 73 11.68 -2.50 5.08
N VAL A 74 12.01 -1.20 5.02
CA VAL A 74 11.08 -0.14 4.64
C VAL A 74 11.32 0.17 3.17
N HIS A 75 10.25 0.25 2.40
CA HIS A 75 10.24 0.57 0.98
C HIS A 75 9.37 1.80 0.73
N SER A 76 9.69 2.54 -0.33
CA SER A 76 8.87 3.60 -0.90
C SER A 76 8.91 3.51 -2.43
N GLY A 77 8.05 4.25 -3.11
CA GLY A 77 8.05 4.31 -4.57
C GLY A 77 7.31 3.15 -5.25
N GLU A 78 6.13 2.81 -4.78
CA GLU A 78 5.27 1.78 -5.40
C GLU A 78 5.89 0.38 -5.37
N ALA A 79 6.54 0.02 -4.27
CA ALA A 79 7.11 -1.33 -4.12
C ALA A 79 6.03 -2.41 -4.23
N GLY A 80 6.29 -3.43 -5.05
CA GLY A 80 5.33 -4.50 -5.33
C GLY A 80 5.21 -5.52 -4.18
N PHE A 81 3.95 -5.85 -3.81
CA PHE A 81 3.64 -6.90 -2.85
C PHE A 81 2.49 -7.76 -3.37
N ARG A 82 2.69 -9.08 -3.40
CA ARG A 82 1.63 -10.04 -3.69
C ARG A 82 0.87 -10.35 -2.41
N LEU A 83 -0.46 -10.15 -2.43
CA LEU A 83 -1.32 -10.36 -1.28
C LEU A 83 -2.02 -11.72 -1.37
N GLY A 84 -1.60 -12.68 -0.54
CA GLY A 84 -2.21 -14.00 -0.43
C GLY A 84 -1.75 -14.99 -1.52
N ALA A 85 -1.57 -16.27 -1.12
CA ALA A 85 -1.08 -17.32 -2.01
C ALA A 85 -2.12 -17.74 -3.08
N ASP A 86 -3.40 -17.55 -2.80
CA ASP A 86 -4.51 -18.01 -3.64
C ASP A 86 -5.14 -16.90 -4.50
N ARG A 87 -4.61 -15.67 -4.40
CA ARG A 87 -5.15 -14.51 -5.12
C ARG A 87 -4.07 -13.87 -5.97
N ASP A 88 -4.34 -13.75 -7.25
CA ASP A 88 -3.51 -12.96 -8.17
C ASP A 88 -3.76 -11.47 -7.90
N THR A 89 -3.24 -10.99 -6.75
CA THR A 89 -3.35 -9.60 -6.31
C THR A 89 -1.96 -9.07 -6.06
N LEU A 90 -1.56 -8.09 -6.86
CA LEU A 90 -0.26 -7.42 -6.79
C LEU A 90 -0.48 -5.91 -6.75
N PHE A 91 -0.08 -5.28 -5.66
CA PHE A 91 -0.14 -3.84 -5.47
C PHE A 91 1.23 -3.22 -5.40
N GLY A 92 1.40 -2.08 -6.06
CA GLY A 92 2.42 -1.11 -5.71
C GLY A 92 1.93 -0.29 -4.52
N ILE A 93 2.75 -0.16 -3.48
CA ILE A 93 2.43 0.51 -2.22
C ILE A 93 3.33 1.73 -2.07
N ASP A 94 2.75 2.90 -1.75
CA ASP A 94 3.50 4.14 -1.63
C ASP A 94 4.63 4.02 -0.60
N VAL A 95 4.33 3.57 0.63
CA VAL A 95 5.33 3.18 1.63
C VAL A 95 4.93 1.88 2.31
N ALA A 96 5.87 0.94 2.47
CA ALA A 96 5.60 -0.34 3.09
C ALA A 96 6.69 -0.77 4.07
N TYR A 97 6.31 -1.55 5.09
CA TYR A 97 7.23 -2.28 5.94
C TYR A 97 7.07 -3.78 5.75
N ALA A 98 8.09 -4.41 5.18
CA ALA A 98 8.22 -5.86 5.07
C ALA A 98 8.94 -6.42 6.31
N SER A 99 8.40 -7.47 6.93
CA SER A 99 9.05 -8.12 8.07
C SER A 99 10.36 -8.81 7.68
N ALA A 100 11.18 -9.14 8.67
CA ALA A 100 12.43 -9.88 8.43
C ALA A 100 12.16 -11.26 7.85
N GLU A 101 11.06 -11.89 8.26
CA GLU A 101 10.63 -13.21 7.77
C GLU A 101 10.24 -13.14 6.29
N LEU A 102 9.43 -12.15 5.90
CA LEU A 102 9.04 -11.94 4.50
C LEU A 102 10.27 -11.65 3.62
N VAL A 103 11.18 -10.79 4.10
CA VAL A 103 12.41 -10.47 3.37
C VAL A 103 13.28 -11.72 3.15
N ALA A 104 13.36 -12.60 4.16
CA ALA A 104 14.15 -13.83 4.07
C ALA A 104 13.48 -14.92 3.21
N ALA A 105 12.15 -14.94 3.17
CA ALA A 105 11.37 -15.94 2.43
C ALA A 105 11.23 -15.61 0.94
N THR A 106 11.34 -14.32 0.56
CA THR A 106 11.18 -13.89 -0.83
C THR A 106 12.42 -14.22 -1.66
N ASP A 107 12.23 -14.84 -2.82
CA ASP A 107 13.30 -15.10 -3.78
C ASP A 107 13.92 -13.75 -4.23
N PRO A 108 15.25 -13.57 -4.10
CA PRO A 108 15.92 -12.33 -4.47
C PRO A 108 15.84 -11.98 -5.97
N GLU A 109 15.50 -12.93 -6.83
CA GLU A 109 15.31 -12.70 -8.27
C GLU A 109 13.93 -12.10 -8.60
N LEU A 110 12.97 -12.12 -7.66
CA LEU A 110 11.65 -11.51 -7.85
C LEU A 110 11.73 -9.99 -7.72
N ALA A 111 11.03 -9.29 -8.61
CA ALA A 111 10.90 -7.83 -8.57
C ALA A 111 9.89 -7.33 -7.52
N TYR A 112 9.24 -8.22 -6.80
CA TYR A 112 8.20 -7.94 -5.79
C TYR A 112 8.33 -8.88 -4.61
N TYR A 113 7.68 -8.55 -3.48
CA TYR A 113 7.58 -9.46 -2.34
C TYR A 113 6.46 -10.48 -2.55
N ASP A 114 6.80 -11.75 -2.39
CA ASP A 114 5.85 -12.85 -2.46
C ASP A 114 5.16 -13.06 -1.10
N GLY A 115 4.36 -12.08 -0.72
CA GLY A 115 3.62 -12.06 0.53
C GLY A 115 3.25 -10.65 0.97
N PRO A 116 2.34 -10.53 1.95
CA PRO A 116 1.85 -9.24 2.43
C PRO A 116 2.89 -8.53 3.33
N PRO A 117 2.97 -7.18 3.28
CA PRO A 117 3.73 -6.42 4.26
C PRO A 117 3.06 -6.44 5.63
N VAL A 118 3.76 -6.02 6.67
CA VAL A 118 3.17 -5.76 8.00
C VAL A 118 2.34 -4.47 7.97
N LEU A 119 2.85 -3.44 7.30
CA LEU A 119 2.23 -2.14 7.15
C LEU A 119 2.26 -1.71 5.69
N ALA A 120 1.11 -1.28 5.18
CA ALA A 120 0.95 -0.54 3.95
C ALA A 120 0.54 0.90 4.26
N VAL A 121 1.15 1.86 3.59
CA VAL A 121 0.79 3.28 3.66
C VAL A 121 0.35 3.72 2.27
N GLU A 122 -0.87 4.22 2.18
CA GLU A 122 -1.45 4.79 0.96
C GLU A 122 -1.67 6.28 1.17
N ILE A 123 -1.08 7.10 0.32
CA ILE A 123 -1.19 8.55 0.37
C ILE A 123 -2.24 8.97 -0.65
N LEU A 124 -3.37 9.49 -0.17
CA LEU A 124 -4.49 9.83 -1.01
C LEU A 124 -4.16 10.98 -1.98
N SER A 125 -4.60 10.82 -3.21
CA SER A 125 -4.53 11.82 -4.27
C SER A 125 -5.93 12.28 -4.65
N PRO A 126 -6.14 13.55 -5.03
CA PRO A 126 -7.43 14.03 -5.52
C PRO A 126 -8.00 13.27 -6.72
N SER A 127 -7.16 12.52 -7.44
CA SER A 127 -7.58 11.67 -8.56
C SER A 127 -8.03 10.28 -8.16
N ASP A 128 -7.83 9.87 -6.90
CA ASP A 128 -8.17 8.52 -6.46
C ASP A 128 -9.67 8.35 -6.32
N LYS A 129 -10.19 7.26 -6.84
CA LYS A 129 -11.60 6.93 -6.71
C LYS A 129 -11.83 6.24 -5.38
N HIS A 130 -12.83 6.71 -4.64
CA HIS A 130 -13.19 6.14 -3.35
C HIS A 130 -13.40 4.61 -3.41
N GLU A 131 -14.02 4.12 -4.47
CA GLU A 131 -14.26 2.68 -4.69
C GLU A 131 -12.96 1.88 -4.76
N ASP A 132 -11.95 2.42 -5.46
CA ASP A 132 -10.64 1.76 -5.60
C ASP A 132 -9.87 1.75 -4.27
N ILE A 133 -9.92 2.85 -3.51
CA ILE A 133 -9.33 2.93 -2.16
C ILE A 133 -9.95 1.89 -1.25
N VAL A 134 -11.30 1.80 -1.21
CA VAL A 134 -12.02 0.83 -0.37
C VAL A 134 -11.66 -0.61 -0.77
N ALA A 135 -11.56 -0.89 -2.07
CA ALA A 135 -11.19 -2.22 -2.56
C ALA A 135 -9.75 -2.60 -2.15
N LYS A 136 -8.79 -1.66 -2.29
CA LYS A 136 -7.39 -1.86 -1.84
C LYS A 136 -7.31 -2.11 -0.34
N VAL A 137 -7.92 -1.22 0.48
CA VAL A 137 -7.93 -1.36 1.94
C VAL A 137 -8.53 -2.70 2.35
N ARG A 138 -9.63 -3.12 1.75
CA ARG A 138 -10.23 -4.42 2.02
C ARG A 138 -9.27 -5.57 1.72
N SER A 139 -8.59 -5.54 0.56
CA SER A 139 -7.62 -6.57 0.18
C SER A 139 -6.45 -6.64 1.15
N TYR A 140 -5.96 -5.49 1.63
CA TYR A 140 -4.92 -5.43 2.66
C TYR A 140 -5.39 -6.07 3.96
N LEU A 141 -6.59 -5.71 4.44
CA LEU A 141 -7.13 -6.22 5.71
C LEU A 141 -7.41 -7.73 5.63
N ASP A 142 -7.89 -8.24 4.49
CA ASP A 142 -8.09 -9.68 4.24
C ASP A 142 -6.76 -10.44 4.28
N ALA A 143 -5.65 -9.79 3.91
CA ALA A 143 -4.30 -10.34 4.00
C ALA A 143 -3.62 -10.10 5.37
N GLY A 144 -4.32 -9.50 6.34
CA GLY A 144 -3.80 -9.21 7.68
C GLY A 144 -2.85 -8.02 7.77
N VAL A 145 -2.81 -7.18 6.74
CA VAL A 145 -1.98 -5.97 6.68
C VAL A 145 -2.63 -4.84 7.45
N VAL A 146 -1.85 -4.07 8.22
CA VAL A 146 -2.29 -2.79 8.77
C VAL A 146 -2.14 -1.72 7.72
N VAL A 147 -3.14 -0.83 7.57
CA VAL A 147 -3.12 0.22 6.55
C VAL A 147 -3.15 1.60 7.22
N TRP A 148 -2.25 2.46 6.79
CA TRP A 148 -2.33 3.90 7.05
C TRP A 148 -2.77 4.59 5.77
N GLU A 149 -3.94 5.17 5.80
CA GLU A 149 -4.50 6.02 4.75
C GLU A 149 -4.21 7.47 5.14
N ILE A 150 -3.39 8.16 4.36
CA ILE A 150 -2.96 9.54 4.63
C ILE A 150 -3.70 10.49 3.71
N ASP A 151 -4.48 11.38 4.32
CA ASP A 151 -5.22 12.43 3.61
C ASP A 151 -4.46 13.76 3.74
N LEU A 152 -4.01 14.28 2.60
CA LEU A 152 -3.21 15.51 2.52
C LEU A 152 -4.06 16.77 2.72
N ASP A 153 -5.33 16.72 2.31
CA ASP A 153 -6.21 17.91 2.33
C ASP A 153 -6.64 18.28 3.75
N ILE A 154 -6.93 17.25 4.56
CA ILE A 154 -7.34 17.44 5.95
C ILE A 154 -6.26 17.07 6.97
N GLN A 155 -5.06 16.71 6.51
CA GLN A 155 -3.88 16.36 7.33
C GLN A 155 -4.19 15.34 8.41
N THR A 156 -4.72 14.20 8.01
CA THR A 156 -5.06 13.09 8.89
C THR A 156 -4.41 11.77 8.45
N VAL A 157 -4.17 10.90 9.43
CA VAL A 157 -3.81 9.50 9.20
C VAL A 157 -4.94 8.62 9.72
N ARG A 158 -5.57 7.86 8.84
CA ARG A 158 -6.56 6.87 9.21
C ARG A 158 -5.92 5.49 9.25
N VAL A 159 -5.99 4.86 10.42
CA VAL A 159 -5.45 3.52 10.67
C VAL A 159 -6.55 2.49 10.53
N HIS A 160 -6.34 1.52 9.65
CA HIS A 160 -7.24 0.37 9.46
C HIS A 160 -6.54 -0.90 9.94
N GLN A 161 -7.26 -1.73 10.70
CA GLN A 161 -6.82 -3.03 11.19
C GLN A 161 -7.95 -4.04 11.07
N ALA A 162 -7.62 -5.28 10.73
CA ALA A 162 -8.61 -6.34 10.61
C ALA A 162 -9.41 -6.50 11.91
N GLY A 163 -10.74 -6.59 11.80
CA GLY A 163 -11.64 -6.78 12.93
C GLY A 163 -11.82 -5.56 13.85
N GLN A 164 -11.31 -4.39 13.48
CA GLN A 164 -11.44 -3.14 14.25
C GLN A 164 -12.07 -2.04 13.42
N LEU A 165 -12.69 -1.07 14.10
CA LEU A 165 -13.12 0.17 13.44
C LEU A 165 -11.88 1.00 13.11
N ALA A 166 -11.88 1.64 11.94
CA ALA A 166 -10.82 2.55 11.56
C ALA A 166 -10.77 3.75 12.51
N VAL A 167 -9.55 4.15 12.91
CA VAL A 167 -9.31 5.30 13.80
C VAL A 167 -8.55 6.37 13.03
N SER A 168 -9.06 7.61 13.08
CA SER A 168 -8.40 8.76 12.46
C SER A 168 -7.63 9.58 13.50
N PHE A 169 -6.42 9.96 13.15
CA PHE A 169 -5.52 10.81 13.92
C PHE A 169 -5.29 12.11 13.15
N ASN A 170 -5.45 13.25 13.78
CA ASN A 170 -5.17 14.55 13.21
C ASN A 170 -3.79 15.09 13.67
N ALA A 171 -3.36 16.23 13.11
CA ALA A 171 -2.06 16.82 13.35
C ALA A 171 -1.72 17.10 14.83
N SER A 172 -2.73 17.27 15.70
CA SER A 172 -2.52 17.50 17.14
C SER A 172 -2.31 16.23 17.97
N GLN A 173 -2.38 15.04 17.37
CA GLN A 173 -2.34 13.77 18.04
C GLN A 173 -1.02 13.02 17.78
N GLU A 174 -0.69 12.10 18.68
CA GLU A 174 0.39 11.13 18.51
C GLU A 174 -0.17 9.84 17.91
N LEU A 175 0.47 9.35 16.86
CA LEU A 175 0.22 8.05 16.25
C LEU A 175 1.16 7.01 16.88
N SER A 176 0.58 6.01 17.57
CA SER A 176 1.28 4.81 18.01
C SER A 176 0.96 3.66 17.08
N ALA A 177 1.97 2.88 16.74
CA ALA A 177 1.82 1.72 15.88
C ALA A 177 1.98 0.38 16.62
N ASP A 178 1.85 0.37 17.96
CA ASP A 178 1.80 -0.87 18.73
C ASP A 178 0.50 -1.65 18.41
N PRO A 179 0.54 -3.00 18.37
CA PRO A 179 1.71 -3.86 18.58
C PRO A 179 2.48 -4.21 17.29
N TYR A 180 2.03 -3.78 16.09
CA TYR A 180 2.60 -4.20 14.80
C TYR A 180 3.96 -3.56 14.46
N LEU A 181 4.25 -2.36 15.00
CA LEU A 181 5.57 -1.73 15.00
C LEU A 181 5.94 -1.33 16.44
N PRO A 182 6.48 -2.26 17.25
CA PRO A 182 6.67 -2.03 18.68
C PRO A 182 7.51 -0.79 18.98
N GLY A 183 6.95 0.13 19.78
CA GLY A 183 7.60 1.37 20.18
C GLY A 183 7.69 2.44 19.09
N PHE A 184 7.04 2.27 17.94
CA PHE A 184 6.89 3.36 16.98
C PHE A 184 5.88 4.38 17.51
N ARG A 185 6.31 5.63 17.62
CA ARG A 185 5.47 6.77 17.99
C ARG A 185 5.92 7.99 17.24
N VAL A 186 4.97 8.76 16.74
CA VAL A 186 5.22 9.98 15.99
C VAL A 186 4.07 10.97 16.18
N SER A 187 4.37 12.25 16.34
CA SER A 187 3.33 13.28 16.19
C SER A 187 2.85 13.29 14.75
N VAL A 188 1.54 13.27 14.53
CA VAL A 188 0.98 13.31 13.18
C VAL A 188 1.42 14.58 12.43
N SER A 189 1.63 15.71 13.14
CA SER A 189 2.17 16.93 12.54
C SER A 189 3.51 16.71 11.85
N GLN A 190 4.39 15.84 12.38
CA GLN A 190 5.71 15.55 11.77
C GLN A 190 5.61 14.89 10.40
N ILE A 191 4.48 14.24 10.11
CA ILE A 191 4.25 13.65 8.77
C ILE A 191 3.99 14.76 7.74
N PHE A 192 3.38 15.87 8.16
CA PHE A 192 2.93 16.97 7.30
C PHE A 192 3.82 18.22 7.37
N GLU A 193 4.84 18.26 8.23
CA GLU A 193 5.80 19.35 8.31
C GLU A 193 6.58 19.50 6.99
N GLU A 194 6.70 20.76 6.51
CA GLU A 194 7.47 21.17 5.33
C GLU A 194 8.97 21.32 5.62
#